data_c60d205f2e528d92d0a6484dab5fc573
#
_entry.id   c60d205f2e528d92d0a6484dab5fc573
#
_cell.length_a   1.000
_cell.length_b   1.000
_cell.length_c   1.000
_cell.angle_alpha   90.00
_cell.angle_beta   90.00
_cell.angle_gamma   90.00
#
_symmetry.space_group_name_H-M   'P 1'
#
loop_
_entity.id
_entity.type
_entity.pdbx_description
1 polymer ?
#
loop_
_entity_poly.entity_id
_entity_poly.type
_entity_poly.pdbx_seq_one_letter_code
_entity_poly.pdbx_strand_id
1 'polypeptide(L)'
;MSEPDIMQKLAGVTLEMSEQMSAEQLRLYQELITKKYEMKLAEEAFMAAANLESNEDNRLSKELWTIRQVLEDKELRMSGADAVMLASYHKLLEGDKELDTKRLNLFLQSFGRKPANTTKIVDTLAKKRLMGTQSDGMHSHKTFSLTPSGQDQSQILLNGLSHEDSDERLSVVS
;
A
#
# COMPACT_ATOMS: atom_id res chain seq x y z
N MET A 1 19.90 24.15 3.77
CA MET A 1 21.11 24.63 3.07
C MET A 1 21.16 23.93 1.74
N SER A 2 21.19 24.66 0.63
CA SER A 2 21.15 24.06 -0.72
C SER A 2 22.55 23.51 -1.10
N GLU A 3 22.58 22.48 -1.98
CA GLU A 3 23.81 21.84 -2.45
C GLU A 3 24.88 22.83 -2.98
N PRO A 4 24.51 23.90 -3.74
CA PRO A 4 25.48 24.93 -4.15
C PRO A 4 26.09 25.73 -2.99
N ASP A 5 25.39 25.90 -1.89
CA ASP A 5 25.85 26.65 -0.72
C ASP A 5 26.96 25.90 0.06
N ILE A 6 26.88 24.57 0.05
CA ILE A 6 27.90 23.68 0.66
C ILE A 6 29.16 23.63 -0.19
N MET A 7 28.99 23.52 -1.51
CA MET A 7 30.14 23.52 -2.45
C MET A 7 30.89 24.85 -2.46
N GLN A 8 30.19 25.98 -2.34
CA GLN A 8 30.81 27.29 -2.29
C GLN A 8 31.59 27.52 -0.98
N LYS A 9 31.06 27.02 0.17
CA LYS A 9 31.79 27.04 1.45
C LYS A 9 33.01 26.12 1.47
N LEU A 10 32.89 24.91 0.85
CA LEU A 10 34.01 23.99 0.70
C LEU A 10 35.11 24.59 -0.17
N ALA A 11 34.74 25.23 -1.29
CA ALA A 11 35.71 25.89 -2.16
C ALA A 11 36.45 27.05 -1.42
N GLY A 12 35.75 27.85 -0.61
CA GLY A 12 36.35 28.92 0.18
C GLY A 12 37.35 28.40 1.22
N VAL A 13 36.95 27.36 1.97
CA VAL A 13 37.85 26.75 2.99
C VAL A 13 39.08 26.08 2.33
N THR A 14 38.91 25.48 1.14
CA THR A 14 40.02 24.84 0.41
C THR A 14 41.04 25.87 -0.10
N LEU A 15 40.59 27.07 -0.48
CA LEU A 15 41.47 28.14 -0.92
C LEU A 15 42.33 28.74 0.26
N GLU A 16 41.71 29.00 1.42
CA GLU A 16 42.41 29.49 2.60
C GLU A 16 43.40 28.47 3.17
N MET A 17 43.08 27.17 3.08
CA MET A 17 43.97 26.11 3.58
C MET A 17 45.09 25.77 2.58
N SER A 18 44.93 26.06 1.27
CA SER A 18 45.97 25.76 0.27
C SER A 18 47.26 26.52 0.43
N GLU A 19 47.25 27.68 1.11
CA GLU A 19 48.42 28.47 1.41
C GLU A 19 49.26 27.91 2.57
N GLN A 20 48.70 27.02 3.40
CA GLN A 20 49.37 26.52 4.59
C GLN A 20 49.61 25.00 4.61
N MET A 21 49.03 24.25 3.68
CA MET A 21 49.14 22.79 3.64
C MET A 21 49.99 22.30 2.47
N SER A 22 50.75 21.20 2.72
CA SER A 22 51.42 20.51 1.63
C SER A 22 50.40 19.85 0.67
N ALA A 23 50.80 19.61 -0.60
CA ALA A 23 49.96 18.98 -1.59
C ALA A 23 49.39 17.61 -1.15
N GLU A 24 50.15 16.86 -0.36
CA GLU A 24 49.77 15.58 0.21
C GLU A 24 48.69 15.71 1.30
N GLN A 25 48.83 16.71 2.16
CA GLN A 25 47.85 17.04 3.19
C GLN A 25 46.53 17.51 2.60
N LEU A 26 46.59 18.29 1.51
CA LEU A 26 45.39 18.76 0.80
C LEU A 26 44.63 17.59 0.16
N ARG A 27 45.36 16.64 -0.41
CA ARG A 27 44.78 15.40 -1.03
C ARG A 27 44.07 14.56 0.07
N LEU A 28 44.72 14.30 1.19
CA LEU A 28 44.13 13.54 2.31
C LEU A 28 42.87 14.23 2.87
N TYR A 29 42.91 15.56 2.95
CA TYR A 29 41.78 16.34 3.42
C TYR A 29 40.58 16.25 2.43
N GLN A 30 40.84 16.33 1.13
CA GLN A 30 39.80 16.15 0.11
C GLN A 30 39.20 14.75 0.16
N GLU A 31 40.00 13.69 0.30
CA GLU A 31 39.51 12.31 0.46
C GLU A 31 38.65 12.16 1.71
N LEU A 32 39.00 12.79 2.80
CA LEU A 32 38.26 12.74 4.07
C LEU A 32 36.92 13.45 3.97
N ILE A 33 36.86 14.60 3.30
CA ILE A 33 35.62 15.35 3.05
C ILE A 33 34.70 14.54 2.13
N THR A 34 35.23 13.97 1.06
CA THR A 34 34.47 13.16 0.10
C THR A 34 33.84 11.96 0.81
N LYS A 35 34.60 11.21 1.60
CA LYS A 35 34.07 10.09 2.40
C LYS A 35 32.99 10.51 3.39
N LYS A 36 33.19 11.63 4.07
CA LYS A 36 32.20 12.14 5.01
C LYS A 36 30.89 12.54 4.33
N TYR A 37 31.00 13.10 3.12
CA TYR A 37 29.83 13.46 2.32
C TYR A 37 29.08 12.21 1.82
N GLU A 38 29.81 11.21 1.30
CA GLU A 38 29.24 9.91 0.88
C GLU A 38 28.53 9.20 2.04
N MET A 39 29.11 9.19 3.23
CA MET A 39 28.48 8.61 4.41
C MET A 39 27.17 9.33 4.79
N LYS A 40 27.17 10.67 4.73
CA LYS A 40 25.97 11.45 5.03
C LYS A 40 24.85 11.20 4.02
N LEU A 41 25.20 11.10 2.74
CA LEU A 41 24.25 10.80 1.67
C LEU A 41 23.64 9.39 1.83
N ALA A 42 24.47 8.41 2.21
CA ALA A 42 24.01 7.05 2.51
C ALA A 42 23.08 7.00 3.74
N GLU A 43 23.39 7.79 4.79
CA GLU A 43 22.54 7.91 5.99
C GLU A 43 21.18 8.55 5.65
N GLU A 44 21.16 9.64 4.88
CA GLU A 44 19.93 10.29 4.44
C GLU A 44 19.09 9.36 3.55
N ALA A 45 19.70 8.61 2.65
CA ALA A 45 19.01 7.62 1.82
C ALA A 45 18.42 6.47 2.66
N PHE A 46 19.15 5.97 3.66
CA PHE A 46 18.67 4.94 4.58
C PHE A 46 17.47 5.44 5.40
N MET A 47 17.55 6.66 5.96
CA MET A 47 16.44 7.26 6.72
C MET A 47 15.21 7.52 5.84
N ALA A 48 15.40 7.92 4.58
CA ALA A 48 14.31 8.08 3.62
C ALA A 48 13.63 6.75 3.29
N ALA A 49 14.39 5.68 3.08
CA ALA A 49 13.87 4.33 2.85
C ALA A 49 13.09 3.79 4.06
N ALA A 50 13.63 3.93 5.27
CA ALA A 50 12.97 3.52 6.51
C ALA A 50 11.64 4.29 6.74
N ASN A 51 11.57 5.57 6.41
CA ASN A 51 10.35 6.36 6.49
C ASN A 51 9.30 5.93 5.45
N LEU A 52 9.73 5.50 4.25
CA LEU A 52 8.84 4.98 3.22
C LEU A 52 8.22 3.64 3.66
N GLU A 53 9.01 2.70 4.17
CA GLU A 53 8.52 1.42 4.69
C GLU A 53 7.51 1.61 5.83
N SER A 54 7.81 2.48 6.81
CA SER A 54 6.89 2.76 7.91
C SER A 54 5.57 3.40 7.44
N ASN A 55 5.58 4.20 6.39
CA ASN A 55 4.38 4.80 5.81
C ASN A 55 3.54 3.78 5.01
N GLU A 56 4.18 2.83 4.32
CA GLU A 56 3.47 1.76 3.60
C GLU A 56 2.78 0.80 4.57
N ASP A 57 3.45 0.36 5.64
CA ASP A 57 2.87 -0.49 6.67
C ASP A 57 1.68 0.17 7.37
N ASN A 58 1.79 1.46 7.69
CA ASN A 58 0.71 2.24 8.28
C ASN A 58 -0.48 2.39 7.30
N ARG A 59 -0.20 2.61 6.02
CA ARG A 59 -1.23 2.72 4.98
C ARG A 59 -1.96 1.39 4.80
N LEU A 60 -1.23 0.29 4.70
CA LEU A 60 -1.78 -1.06 4.59
C LEU A 60 -2.66 -1.43 5.78
N SER A 61 -2.18 -1.17 6.99
CA SER A 61 -2.92 -1.43 8.23
C SER A 61 -4.21 -0.62 8.30
N LYS A 62 -4.18 0.65 7.89
CA LYS A 62 -5.36 1.52 7.83
C LYS A 62 -6.37 1.00 6.80
N GLU A 63 -5.92 0.58 5.63
CA GLU A 63 -6.78 0.09 4.56
C GLU A 63 -7.46 -1.23 4.96
N LEU A 64 -6.72 -2.18 5.55
CA LEU A 64 -7.27 -3.41 6.10
C LEU A 64 -8.32 -3.14 7.18
N TRP A 65 -8.06 -2.20 8.08
CA TRP A 65 -9.01 -1.81 9.12
C TRP A 65 -10.28 -1.19 8.51
N THR A 66 -10.15 -0.28 7.53
CA THR A 66 -11.29 0.36 6.87
C THR A 66 -12.18 -0.66 6.17
N ILE A 67 -11.59 -1.64 5.46
CA ILE A 67 -12.37 -2.71 4.81
C ILE A 67 -13.18 -3.51 5.85
N ARG A 68 -12.58 -3.82 7.00
CA ARG A 68 -13.28 -4.53 8.08
C ARG A 68 -14.45 -3.72 8.61
N GLN A 69 -14.27 -2.43 8.88
CA GLN A 69 -15.34 -1.55 9.35
C GLN A 69 -16.51 -1.51 8.36
N VAL A 70 -16.22 -1.35 7.07
CA VAL A 70 -17.24 -1.36 6.00
C VAL A 70 -17.96 -2.71 5.92
N LEU A 71 -17.27 -3.83 6.13
CA LEU A 71 -17.91 -5.17 6.14
C LEU A 71 -18.74 -5.41 7.41
N GLU A 72 -18.35 -4.84 8.56
CA GLU A 72 -19.06 -4.96 9.85
C GLU A 72 -20.30 -4.10 9.92
N ASP A 73 -20.32 -2.97 9.25
CA ASP A 73 -21.44 -2.03 9.28
C ASP A 73 -22.69 -2.60 8.59
N LYS A 74 -23.65 -3.04 9.39
CA LYS A 74 -24.90 -3.66 8.92
C LYS A 74 -25.91 -2.67 8.34
N GLU A 75 -25.78 -1.39 8.65
CA GLU A 75 -26.65 -0.34 8.14
C GLU A 75 -26.28 0.01 6.70
N LEU A 76 -25.01 -0.21 6.36
CA LEU A 76 -24.50 0.02 5.01
C LEU A 76 -25.13 -0.97 4.01
N ARG A 77 -25.80 -0.43 3.01
CA ARG A 77 -26.37 -1.22 1.91
C ARG A 77 -25.28 -1.66 0.94
N MET A 78 -24.91 -2.91 1.05
CA MET A 78 -23.86 -3.52 0.20
C MET A 78 -24.42 -4.70 -0.57
N SER A 79 -24.13 -4.76 -1.88
CA SER A 79 -24.47 -5.95 -2.67
C SER A 79 -23.57 -7.14 -2.32
N GLY A 80 -24.06 -8.36 -2.58
CA GLY A 80 -23.21 -9.56 -2.39
C GLY A 80 -21.96 -9.55 -3.27
N ALA A 81 -21.97 -8.87 -4.41
CA ALA A 81 -20.82 -8.73 -5.29
C ALA A 81 -19.78 -7.78 -4.68
N ASP A 82 -20.22 -6.66 -4.10
CA ASP A 82 -19.34 -5.69 -3.43
C ASP A 82 -18.68 -6.32 -2.20
N ALA A 83 -19.46 -7.06 -1.39
CA ALA A 83 -18.93 -7.80 -0.26
C ALA A 83 -17.86 -8.81 -0.67
N VAL A 84 -18.07 -9.57 -1.76
CA VAL A 84 -17.10 -10.52 -2.31
C VAL A 84 -15.85 -9.79 -2.79
N MET A 85 -15.97 -8.67 -3.47
CA MET A 85 -14.82 -7.89 -3.95
C MET A 85 -14.00 -7.32 -2.80
N LEU A 86 -14.63 -6.66 -1.82
CA LEU A 86 -13.92 -6.10 -0.65
C LEU A 86 -13.26 -7.19 0.20
N ALA A 87 -13.93 -8.33 0.41
CA ALA A 87 -13.35 -9.45 1.14
C ALA A 87 -12.15 -10.06 0.39
N SER A 88 -12.22 -10.17 -0.94
CA SER A 88 -11.09 -10.64 -1.76
C SER A 88 -9.94 -9.65 -1.75
N TYR A 89 -10.23 -8.36 -1.75
CA TYR A 89 -9.23 -7.30 -1.66
C TYR A 89 -8.54 -7.30 -0.29
N HIS A 90 -9.30 -7.43 0.79
CA HIS A 90 -8.74 -7.61 2.13
C HIS A 90 -7.76 -8.79 2.19
N LYS A 91 -8.16 -9.94 1.65
CA LYS A 91 -7.32 -11.14 1.63
C LYS A 91 -6.05 -10.97 0.79
N LEU A 92 -6.14 -10.27 -0.34
CA LEU A 92 -4.98 -9.93 -1.16
C LEU A 92 -3.99 -9.04 -0.37
N LEU A 93 -4.48 -8.04 0.36
CA LEU A 93 -3.66 -7.17 1.20
C LEU A 93 -3.01 -7.93 2.38
N GLU A 94 -3.65 -9.00 2.89
CA GLU A 94 -3.05 -9.93 3.87
C GLU A 94 -1.98 -10.85 3.24
N GLY A 95 -1.79 -10.82 1.90
CA GLY A 95 -0.81 -11.63 1.17
C GLY A 95 -1.37 -12.89 0.51
N ASP A 96 -2.67 -13.16 0.62
CA ASP A 96 -3.34 -14.30 -0.03
C ASP A 96 -3.51 -14.01 -1.54
N LYS A 97 -2.62 -14.54 -2.37
CA LYS A 97 -2.67 -14.33 -3.83
C LYS A 97 -3.82 -15.10 -4.51
N GLU A 98 -4.20 -16.23 -3.95
CA GLU A 98 -5.26 -17.10 -4.45
C GLU A 98 -6.24 -17.46 -3.34
N LEU A 99 -7.51 -17.41 -3.67
CA LEU A 99 -8.61 -17.70 -2.75
C LEU A 99 -9.48 -18.81 -3.30
N ASP A 100 -10.04 -19.61 -2.41
CA ASP A 100 -11.16 -20.50 -2.71
C ASP A 100 -12.48 -19.96 -2.14
N THR A 101 -13.59 -20.41 -2.68
CA THR A 101 -14.93 -19.98 -2.24
C THR A 101 -15.23 -20.34 -0.79
N LYS A 102 -14.61 -21.39 -0.23
CA LYS A 102 -14.82 -21.83 1.15
C LYS A 102 -14.18 -20.85 2.13
N ARG A 103 -12.92 -20.47 1.89
CA ARG A 103 -12.21 -19.47 2.71
C ARG A 103 -12.92 -18.12 2.67
N LEU A 104 -13.32 -17.68 1.47
CA LEU A 104 -14.04 -16.43 1.29
C LEU A 104 -15.39 -16.45 2.01
N ASN A 105 -16.14 -17.56 1.92
CA ASN A 105 -17.40 -17.72 2.63
C ASN A 105 -17.26 -17.67 4.14
N LEU A 106 -16.22 -18.30 4.71
CA LEU A 106 -15.95 -18.25 6.14
C LEU A 106 -15.62 -16.82 6.59
N PHE A 107 -14.82 -16.10 5.82
CA PHE A 107 -14.49 -14.71 6.10
C PHE A 107 -15.74 -13.82 6.04
N LEU A 108 -16.53 -13.88 4.98
CA LEU A 108 -17.77 -13.10 4.86
C LEU A 108 -18.83 -13.48 5.90
N GLN A 109 -18.86 -14.74 6.32
CA GLN A 109 -19.77 -15.21 7.37
C GLN A 109 -19.47 -14.58 8.72
N SER A 110 -18.20 -14.31 9.06
CA SER A 110 -17.83 -13.63 10.31
C SER A 110 -18.38 -12.22 10.41
N PHE A 111 -18.66 -11.56 9.28
CA PHE A 111 -19.32 -10.25 9.20
C PHE A 111 -20.83 -10.33 8.94
N GLY A 112 -21.40 -11.53 8.82
CA GLY A 112 -22.80 -11.69 8.44
C GLY A 112 -23.13 -11.28 7.00
N ARG A 113 -22.12 -11.17 6.13
CA ARG A 113 -22.21 -10.72 4.73
C ARG A 113 -22.12 -11.85 3.71
N LYS A 114 -22.17 -13.12 4.15
CA LYS A 114 -22.09 -14.27 3.24
C LYS A 114 -23.25 -14.26 2.24
N PRO A 115 -22.98 -14.17 0.93
CA PRO A 115 -24.04 -14.22 -0.08
C PRO A 115 -24.57 -15.63 -0.25
N ALA A 116 -25.78 -15.75 -0.82
CA ALA A 116 -26.43 -17.04 -1.06
C ALA A 116 -25.65 -17.93 -2.04
N ASN A 117 -24.96 -17.33 -3.04
CA ASN A 117 -24.20 -18.06 -4.05
C ASN A 117 -22.91 -17.32 -4.44
N THR A 118 -21.88 -17.51 -3.65
CA THR A 118 -20.55 -16.90 -3.86
C THR A 118 -19.92 -17.34 -5.18
N THR A 119 -20.06 -18.60 -5.57
CA THR A 119 -19.49 -19.13 -6.82
C THR A 119 -20.07 -18.40 -8.03
N LYS A 120 -21.40 -18.20 -8.09
CA LYS A 120 -22.04 -17.45 -9.17
C LYS A 120 -21.58 -16.00 -9.23
N ILE A 121 -21.35 -15.38 -8.07
CA ILE A 121 -20.83 -14.01 -8.01
C ILE A 121 -19.41 -13.96 -8.56
N VAL A 122 -18.51 -14.84 -8.11
CA VAL A 122 -17.14 -14.95 -8.62
C VAL A 122 -17.13 -15.15 -10.14
N ASP A 123 -17.97 -16.04 -10.67
CA ASP A 123 -18.10 -16.26 -12.11
C ASP A 123 -18.57 -15.00 -12.86
N THR A 124 -19.47 -14.24 -12.26
CA THR A 124 -19.94 -12.97 -12.83
C THR A 124 -18.84 -11.90 -12.82
N LEU A 125 -18.07 -11.80 -11.73
CA LEU A 125 -16.95 -10.89 -11.64
C LEU A 125 -15.81 -11.29 -12.59
N ALA A 126 -15.59 -12.59 -12.80
CA ALA A 126 -14.63 -13.09 -13.78
C ALA A 126 -15.02 -12.72 -15.23
N LYS A 127 -16.31 -12.82 -15.59
CA LYS A 127 -16.82 -12.35 -16.88
C LYS A 127 -16.60 -10.84 -17.09
N LYS A 128 -16.65 -10.06 -16.02
CA LYS A 128 -16.34 -8.62 -16.02
C LYS A 128 -14.83 -8.32 -15.98
N ARG A 129 -13.97 -9.34 -15.98
CA ARG A 129 -12.50 -9.23 -15.87
C ARG A 129 -12.01 -8.60 -14.56
N LEU A 130 -12.83 -8.61 -13.52
CA LEU A 130 -12.47 -8.12 -12.19
C LEU A 130 -11.80 -9.21 -11.35
N MET A 131 -12.05 -10.48 -11.68
CA MET A 131 -11.41 -11.65 -11.08
C MET A 131 -10.84 -12.57 -12.16
N GLY A 132 -9.67 -13.15 -11.87
CA GLY A 132 -9.11 -14.29 -12.59
C GLY A 132 -9.53 -15.58 -11.91
N THR A 133 -9.83 -16.63 -12.67
CA THR A 133 -10.15 -17.95 -12.13
C THR A 133 -9.15 -18.97 -12.66
N GLN A 134 -8.62 -19.81 -11.77
CA GLN A 134 -7.78 -20.93 -12.10
C GLN A 134 -8.49 -22.22 -11.67
N SER A 135 -8.37 -23.25 -12.47
CA SER A 135 -8.91 -24.59 -12.19
C SER A 135 -7.77 -25.59 -12.32
N ASP A 136 -7.40 -26.24 -11.22
CA ASP A 136 -6.53 -27.40 -11.28
C ASP A 136 -7.30 -28.54 -11.93
N GLY A 137 -6.85 -28.92 -13.13
CA GLY A 137 -7.55 -29.91 -13.98
C GLY A 137 -7.72 -31.32 -13.38
N MET A 138 -7.18 -31.60 -12.21
CA MET A 138 -7.28 -32.89 -11.52
C MET A 138 -8.20 -32.90 -10.28
N HIS A 139 -8.43 -31.75 -9.67
CA HIS A 139 -9.33 -31.64 -8.52
C HIS A 139 -10.23 -30.43 -8.70
N SER A 140 -11.52 -30.60 -8.49
CA SER A 140 -12.58 -29.60 -8.71
C SER A 140 -12.49 -28.34 -7.82
N HIS A 141 -11.28 -28.01 -7.31
CA HIS A 141 -11.03 -26.81 -6.55
C HIS A 141 -10.73 -25.66 -7.50
N LYS A 142 -11.72 -24.79 -7.63
CA LYS A 142 -11.59 -23.54 -8.37
C LYS A 142 -11.03 -22.48 -7.43
N THR A 143 -9.84 -22.00 -7.74
CA THR A 143 -9.26 -20.82 -7.09
C THR A 143 -9.51 -19.57 -7.92
N PHE A 144 -9.46 -18.43 -7.29
CA PHE A 144 -9.63 -17.13 -7.94
C PHE A 144 -8.73 -16.08 -7.26
N SER A 145 -8.44 -15.04 -8.03
CA SER A 145 -7.65 -13.89 -7.56
C SER A 145 -8.25 -12.60 -8.12
N LEU A 146 -8.05 -11.47 -7.45
CA LEU A 146 -8.39 -10.17 -8.03
C LEU A 146 -7.41 -9.82 -9.14
N THR A 147 -7.94 -9.35 -10.27
CA THR A 147 -7.14 -8.73 -11.32
C THR A 147 -6.73 -7.30 -10.90
N PRO A 148 -5.76 -6.65 -11.57
CA PRO A 148 -5.47 -5.23 -11.34
C PRO A 148 -6.73 -4.35 -11.43
N SER A 149 -7.57 -4.55 -12.45
CA SER A 149 -8.85 -3.83 -12.57
C SER A 149 -9.82 -4.14 -11.42
N GLY A 150 -9.78 -5.35 -10.88
CA GLY A 150 -10.57 -5.71 -9.69
C GLY A 150 -10.07 -5.01 -8.43
N GLN A 151 -8.77 -4.84 -8.29
CA GLN A 151 -8.16 -4.09 -7.19
C GLN A 151 -8.55 -2.61 -7.26
N ASP A 152 -8.39 -1.96 -8.43
CA ASP A 152 -8.80 -0.57 -8.65
C ASP A 152 -10.28 -0.36 -8.32
N GLN A 153 -11.15 -1.27 -8.80
CA GLN A 153 -12.59 -1.20 -8.53
C GLN A 153 -12.90 -1.40 -7.05
N SER A 154 -12.14 -2.24 -6.33
CA SER A 154 -12.30 -2.44 -4.89
C SER A 154 -11.91 -1.20 -4.10
N GLN A 155 -10.87 -0.48 -4.51
CA GLN A 155 -10.48 0.80 -3.91
C GLN A 155 -11.52 1.89 -4.14
N ILE A 156 -12.07 2.00 -5.36
CA ILE A 156 -13.15 2.95 -5.69
C ILE A 156 -14.38 2.65 -4.81
N LEU A 157 -14.75 1.38 -4.70
CA LEU A 157 -15.86 0.93 -3.88
C LEU A 157 -15.66 1.26 -2.39
N LEU A 158 -14.47 0.98 -1.86
CA LEU A 158 -14.11 1.28 -0.48
C LEU A 158 -14.21 2.78 -0.19
N ASN A 159 -13.67 3.62 -1.07
CA ASN A 159 -13.75 5.06 -0.93
C ASN A 159 -15.19 5.57 -0.99
N GLY A 160 -16.03 5.05 -1.89
CA GLY A 160 -17.44 5.41 -1.98
C GLY A 160 -18.20 5.06 -0.69
N LEU A 161 -18.03 3.85 -0.19
CA LEU A 161 -18.73 3.37 1.01
C LEU A 161 -18.24 4.04 2.31
N SER A 162 -16.98 4.42 2.39
CA SER A 162 -16.43 5.10 3.58
C SER A 162 -16.81 6.58 3.66
N HIS A 163 -17.26 7.21 2.56
CA HIS A 163 -17.68 8.62 2.53
C HIS A 163 -19.18 8.80 2.77
N GLU A 164 -20.04 7.83 2.43
CA GLU A 164 -21.49 7.92 2.70
C GLU A 164 -21.81 8.07 4.19
N ASP A 165 -20.97 7.51 5.07
CA ASP A 165 -21.12 7.58 6.53
C ASP A 165 -20.84 8.99 7.11
N SER A 166 -20.15 9.86 6.35
CA SER A 166 -19.78 11.21 6.83
C SER A 166 -20.87 12.25 6.57
N ASP A 167 -21.63 12.12 5.50
CA ASP A 167 -22.64 13.12 5.11
C ASP A 167 -24.01 12.90 5.77
N GLU A 168 -24.40 11.65 6.06
CA GLU A 168 -25.66 11.39 6.76
C GLU A 168 -25.64 11.79 8.25
N ARG A 169 -24.48 11.69 8.91
CA ARG A 169 -24.37 12.07 10.34
C ARG A 169 -24.40 13.59 10.58
N LEU A 170 -24.11 14.39 9.58
CA LEU A 170 -24.15 15.86 9.67
C LEU A 170 -25.55 16.44 9.43
N SER A 171 -26.47 15.68 8.82
CA SER A 171 -27.83 16.14 8.53
C SER A 171 -28.85 15.91 9.65
N VAL A 172 -28.51 15.21 10.72
CA VAL A 172 -29.43 14.85 11.84
C VAL A 172 -29.30 15.80 13.03
N VAL A 173 -28.42 16.81 12.98
CA VAL A 173 -28.20 17.79 14.06
C VAL A 173 -28.63 19.21 13.61
N SER A 174 -29.77 19.31 12.96
CA SER A 174 -30.36 20.63 12.66
C SER A 174 -31.82 20.71 13.14
#